data_d9752de405ace74e4324c837972aa303
#
_entry.id   d9752de405ace74e4324c837972aa303
#
_cell.length_a   1.000
_cell.length_b   1.000
_cell.length_c   1.000
_cell.angle_alpha   90.00
_cell.angle_beta   90.00
_cell.angle_gamma   90.00
#
_symmetry.space_group_name_H-M   'P 1'
#
loop_
_entity.id
_entity.type
_entity.pdbx_description
1 polymer ?
#
loop_
_entity_poly.entity_id
_entity_poly.type
_entity_poly.pdbx_seq_one_letter_code
_entity_poly.pdbx_strand_id
1 'polypeptide(L)'
;MVKNGQALGSELIGQPFDDPKYFWSRPSATWPFPYNAAASAGSNLGPLNADLVKAAQARINALCAADPGNTAPIPVDLVTAPASGLDPHISVAAALYQVPRVARARGLGEDQVRSLVMQFTEGRQFGILGEPRVNVLKLNLALDR
;
A
#
# COMPACT_ATOMS: atom_id res chain seq x y z
N MET A 1 -1.95 12.93 -11.36
CA MET A 1 -0.73 13.62 -10.87
C MET A 1 0.26 13.69 -12.02
N VAL A 2 0.94 14.82 -12.18
CA VAL A 2 1.89 15.06 -13.28
C VAL A 2 3.21 15.61 -12.71
N LYS A 3 4.35 15.13 -13.17
CA LYS A 3 5.68 15.64 -12.81
C LYS A 3 6.48 15.86 -14.12
N ASN A 4 6.99 17.07 -14.33
CA ASN A 4 7.75 17.45 -15.54
C ASN A 4 6.98 17.16 -16.85
N GLY A 5 5.67 17.38 -16.87
CA GLY A 5 4.82 17.12 -18.05
C GLY A 5 4.44 15.66 -18.28
N GLN A 6 5.00 14.72 -17.49
CA GLN A 6 4.70 13.28 -17.59
C GLN A 6 3.61 12.89 -16.59
N ALA A 7 2.59 12.17 -17.04
CA ALA A 7 1.56 11.60 -16.16
C ALA A 7 2.14 10.48 -15.32
N LEU A 8 2.03 10.59 -14.01
CA LEU A 8 2.53 9.60 -13.04
C LEU A 8 1.43 8.68 -12.52
N GLY A 9 0.17 9.11 -12.56
CA GLY A 9 -0.98 8.35 -12.07
C GLY A 9 -2.07 9.22 -11.49
N SER A 10 -3.13 8.58 -11.01
CA SER A 10 -4.25 9.21 -10.32
C SER A 10 -4.11 9.05 -8.80
N GLU A 11 -4.43 10.09 -8.04
CA GLU A 11 -4.51 9.98 -6.58
C GLU A 11 -5.72 9.15 -6.10
N LEU A 12 -6.67 8.90 -6.99
CA LEU A 12 -7.89 8.14 -6.70
C LEU A 12 -7.77 6.65 -7.03
N ILE A 13 -6.70 6.24 -7.70
CA ILE A 13 -6.51 4.87 -8.16
C ILE A 13 -5.13 4.40 -7.69
N GLY A 14 -5.11 3.26 -7.00
CA GLY A 14 -3.89 2.63 -6.57
C GLY A 14 -2.99 2.22 -7.74
N GLN A 15 -1.73 1.97 -7.42
CA GLN A 15 -0.73 1.51 -8.38
C GLN A 15 0.07 0.36 -7.76
N PRO A 16 0.55 -0.60 -8.56
CA PRO A 16 1.42 -1.64 -8.07
C PRO A 16 2.82 -1.05 -7.77
N PHE A 17 3.26 -1.22 -6.54
CA PHE A 17 4.63 -0.96 -6.11
C PHE A 17 5.20 -2.24 -5.52
N ASP A 18 6.33 -2.71 -6.03
CA ASP A 18 7.03 -3.93 -5.63
C ASP A 18 8.53 -3.72 -5.33
N ASP A 19 9.09 -2.56 -5.68
CA ASP A 19 10.45 -2.20 -5.32
C ASP A 19 10.54 -1.92 -3.81
N PRO A 20 11.50 -2.52 -3.07
CA PRO A 20 11.68 -2.32 -1.63
C PRO A 20 11.85 -0.87 -1.17
N LYS A 21 12.30 0.04 -2.02
CA LYS A 21 12.47 1.47 -1.70
C LYS A 21 11.16 2.26 -1.64
N TYR A 22 10.03 1.66 -2.05
CA TYR A 22 8.71 2.28 -2.03
C TYR A 22 7.79 1.63 -0.99
N PHE A 23 6.82 2.40 -0.53
CA PHE A 23 5.67 1.83 0.18
C PHE A 23 4.82 1.02 -0.79
N TRP A 24 4.49 -0.19 -0.40
CA TRP A 24 3.65 -1.07 -1.20
C TRP A 24 2.18 -0.82 -0.88
N SER A 25 1.37 -0.81 -1.92
CA SER A 25 -0.08 -0.69 -1.84
C SER A 25 -0.73 -2.01 -1.39
N ARG A 26 -2.03 -1.99 -1.15
CA ARG A 26 -2.87 -3.19 -0.98
C ARG A 26 -2.78 -4.06 -2.22
N PRO A 27 -2.99 -5.39 -2.12
CA PRO A 27 -3.16 -6.23 -3.31
C PRO A 27 -4.38 -5.78 -4.12
N SER A 28 -4.30 -5.84 -5.45
CA SER A 28 -5.43 -5.58 -6.33
C SER A 28 -5.95 -6.89 -6.93
N ALA A 29 -7.27 -7.07 -6.92
CA ALA A 29 -7.96 -8.23 -7.50
C ALA A 29 -8.55 -7.96 -8.89
N THR A 30 -8.29 -6.80 -9.48
CA THR A 30 -8.79 -6.48 -10.83
C THR A 30 -8.08 -7.32 -11.90
N TRP A 31 -8.76 -7.57 -13.00
CA TRP A 31 -8.25 -8.35 -14.13
C TRP A 31 -8.39 -7.53 -15.44
N PRO A 32 -7.50 -7.70 -16.45
CA PRO A 32 -6.34 -8.61 -16.54
C PRO A 32 -5.05 -8.10 -15.89
N PHE A 33 -5.04 -6.91 -15.32
CA PHE A 33 -3.89 -6.33 -14.60
C PHE A 33 -4.35 -5.64 -13.32
N PRO A 34 -3.45 -5.50 -12.32
CA PRO A 34 -3.76 -4.80 -11.07
C PRO A 34 -4.19 -3.34 -11.31
N TYR A 35 -5.14 -2.87 -10.51
CA TYR A 35 -5.66 -1.49 -10.54
C TYR A 35 -6.27 -1.06 -11.89
N ASN A 36 -6.88 -2.01 -12.60
CA ASN A 36 -7.58 -1.73 -13.84
C ASN A 36 -8.88 -0.98 -13.57
N ALA A 37 -8.85 0.35 -13.81
CA ALA A 37 -10.01 1.22 -13.58
C ALA A 37 -11.21 0.92 -14.50
N ALA A 38 -10.99 0.25 -15.64
CA ALA A 38 -12.06 -0.17 -16.54
C ALA A 38 -12.79 -1.44 -16.06
N ALA A 39 -12.23 -2.14 -15.07
CA ALA A 39 -12.78 -3.40 -14.54
C ALA A 39 -12.67 -3.46 -13.00
N SER A 40 -13.22 -2.43 -12.31
CA SER A 40 -13.26 -2.39 -10.85
C SER A 40 -13.99 -3.60 -10.29
N ALA A 41 -13.30 -4.42 -9.51
CA ALA A 41 -13.84 -5.61 -8.87
C ALA A 41 -13.00 -6.02 -7.66
N GLY A 42 -13.66 -6.63 -6.66
CA GLY A 42 -13.01 -7.36 -5.59
C GLY A 42 -12.70 -8.80 -5.99
N SER A 43 -11.97 -9.51 -5.15
CA SER A 43 -11.69 -10.94 -5.36
C SER A 43 -12.93 -11.82 -5.29
N ASN A 44 -13.96 -11.39 -4.55
CA ASN A 44 -15.20 -12.12 -4.26
C ASN A 44 -14.98 -13.54 -3.70
N LEU A 45 -13.79 -13.78 -3.11
CA LEU A 45 -13.44 -15.06 -2.51
C LEU A 45 -14.02 -15.15 -1.09
N GLY A 46 -14.75 -16.22 -0.83
CA GLY A 46 -15.27 -16.51 0.51
C GLY A 46 -14.16 -16.93 1.49
N PRO A 47 -14.42 -16.86 2.81
CA PRO A 47 -13.40 -17.12 3.84
C PRO A 47 -12.85 -18.56 3.83
N LEU A 48 -13.57 -19.52 3.26
CA LEU A 48 -13.15 -20.91 3.14
C LEU A 48 -12.52 -21.23 1.78
N ASN A 49 -12.38 -20.24 0.89
CA ASN A 49 -11.79 -20.45 -0.42
C ASN A 49 -10.26 -20.58 -0.31
N ALA A 50 -9.72 -21.69 -0.83
CA ALA A 50 -8.29 -21.96 -0.79
C ALA A 50 -7.44 -20.94 -1.56
N ASP A 51 -8.00 -20.29 -2.59
CA ASP A 51 -7.28 -19.28 -3.37
C ASP A 51 -7.10 -17.97 -2.59
N LEU A 52 -8.03 -17.65 -1.67
CA LEU A 52 -7.86 -16.53 -0.74
C LEU A 52 -6.64 -16.76 0.16
N VAL A 53 -6.54 -17.96 0.74
CA VAL A 53 -5.41 -18.33 1.60
C VAL A 53 -4.10 -18.32 0.83
N LYS A 54 -4.08 -18.87 -0.38
CA LYS A 54 -2.89 -18.87 -1.26
C LYS A 54 -2.44 -17.45 -1.60
N ALA A 55 -3.38 -16.57 -1.96
CA ALA A 55 -3.07 -15.17 -2.30
C ALA A 55 -2.51 -14.42 -1.10
N ALA A 56 -3.13 -14.56 0.07
CA ALA A 56 -2.65 -13.97 1.31
C ALA A 56 -1.24 -14.49 1.67
N GLN A 57 -1.02 -15.81 1.60
CA GLN A 57 0.29 -16.41 1.89
C GLN A 57 1.37 -15.95 0.92
N ALA A 58 1.07 -15.84 -0.37
CA ALA A 58 2.02 -15.32 -1.36
C ALA A 58 2.41 -13.87 -1.04
N ARG A 59 1.46 -13.05 -0.62
CA ARG A 59 1.73 -11.67 -0.22
C ARG A 59 2.54 -11.57 1.07
N ILE A 60 2.24 -12.40 2.07
CA ILE A 60 3.02 -12.53 3.31
C ILE A 60 4.48 -12.88 2.96
N ASN A 61 4.69 -13.90 2.15
CA ASN A 61 6.01 -14.34 1.75
C ASN A 61 6.81 -13.22 1.04
N ALA A 62 6.15 -12.45 0.16
CA ALA A 62 6.78 -11.31 -0.52
C ALA A 62 7.19 -10.20 0.47
N LEU A 63 6.33 -9.86 1.43
CA LEU A 63 6.63 -8.87 2.47
C LEU A 63 7.79 -9.32 3.36
N CYS A 64 7.79 -10.57 3.81
CA CYS A 64 8.87 -11.15 4.60
C CYS A 64 10.20 -11.22 3.83
N ALA A 65 10.16 -11.56 2.54
CA ALA A 65 11.35 -11.58 1.68
C ALA A 65 11.94 -10.18 1.46
N ALA A 66 11.08 -9.16 1.37
CA ALA A 66 11.52 -7.76 1.20
C ALA A 66 12.08 -7.15 2.50
N ASP A 67 11.72 -7.68 3.67
CA ASP A 67 12.15 -7.21 4.99
C ASP A 67 12.38 -8.37 5.98
N PRO A 68 13.42 -9.22 5.77
CA PRO A 68 13.62 -10.44 6.56
C PRO A 68 13.84 -10.23 8.06
N GLY A 69 14.24 -9.02 8.46
CA GLY A 69 14.46 -8.66 9.87
C GLY A 69 13.23 -8.16 10.60
N ASN A 70 12.11 -7.96 9.91
CA ASN A 70 10.90 -7.43 10.50
C ASN A 70 10.04 -8.55 11.10
N THR A 71 9.94 -8.58 12.41
CA THR A 71 9.15 -9.57 13.17
C THR A 71 7.78 -9.02 13.63
N ALA A 72 7.45 -7.77 13.26
CA ALA A 72 6.16 -7.18 13.61
C ALA A 72 5.00 -7.90 12.89
N PRO A 73 3.80 -7.97 13.48
CA PRO A 73 2.64 -8.54 12.80
C PRO A 73 2.28 -7.73 11.54
N ILE A 74 2.06 -8.44 10.45
CA ILE A 74 1.70 -7.83 9.16
C ILE A 74 0.27 -7.28 9.24
N PRO A 75 0.05 -5.98 8.98
CA PRO A 75 -1.28 -5.40 8.92
C PRO A 75 -2.14 -6.05 7.82
N VAL A 76 -3.41 -6.31 8.15
CA VAL A 76 -4.32 -7.10 7.30
C VAL A 76 -4.54 -6.48 5.91
N ASP A 77 -4.51 -5.17 5.80
CA ASP A 77 -4.70 -4.46 4.53
C ASP A 77 -3.51 -4.60 3.57
N LEU A 78 -2.33 -5.02 4.03
CA LEU A 78 -1.22 -5.38 3.16
C LEU A 78 -1.36 -6.76 2.51
N VAL A 79 -2.28 -7.60 3.01
CA VAL A 79 -2.49 -8.97 2.53
C VAL A 79 -3.89 -9.22 1.97
N THR A 80 -4.78 -8.23 2.04
CA THR A 80 -6.16 -8.32 1.56
C THR A 80 -6.48 -7.28 0.50
N ALA A 81 -7.15 -7.71 -0.58
CA ALA A 81 -7.60 -6.81 -1.63
C ALA A 81 -8.82 -5.98 -1.15
N PRO A 82 -8.92 -4.70 -1.53
CA PRO A 82 -10.12 -3.90 -1.31
C PRO A 82 -11.27 -4.38 -2.21
N ALA A 83 -12.51 -4.06 -1.83
CA ALA A 83 -13.70 -4.45 -2.61
C ALA A 83 -13.69 -3.88 -4.04
N SER A 84 -13.12 -2.70 -4.25
CA SER A 84 -13.00 -2.10 -5.59
C SER A 84 -11.81 -2.61 -6.40
N GLY A 85 -10.79 -3.19 -5.75
CA GLY A 85 -9.51 -3.49 -6.36
C GLY A 85 -8.68 -2.26 -6.78
N LEU A 86 -9.14 -1.04 -6.47
CA LEU A 86 -8.56 0.23 -6.94
C LEU A 86 -8.10 1.17 -5.82
N ASP A 87 -8.31 0.81 -4.54
CA ASP A 87 -8.04 1.68 -3.40
C ASP A 87 -6.57 2.14 -3.36
N PRO A 88 -6.28 3.46 -3.43
CA PRO A 88 -4.93 3.99 -3.39
C PRO A 88 -4.36 4.12 -1.97
N HIS A 89 -5.13 3.75 -0.95
CA HIS A 89 -4.78 3.99 0.44
C HIS A 89 -4.39 2.69 1.16
N ILE A 90 -3.53 2.88 2.17
CA ILE A 90 -3.22 1.88 3.19
C ILE A 90 -3.48 2.48 4.57
N SER A 91 -3.66 1.64 5.58
CA SER A 91 -3.76 2.09 6.97
C SER A 91 -2.44 2.71 7.45
N VAL A 92 -2.51 3.56 8.48
CA VAL A 92 -1.32 4.10 9.13
C VAL A 92 -0.45 2.97 9.68
N ALA A 93 -1.06 1.90 10.20
CA ALA A 93 -0.35 0.71 10.68
C ALA A 93 0.44 0.04 9.54
N ALA A 94 -0.18 -0.11 8.35
CA ALA A 94 0.47 -0.66 7.17
C ALA A 94 1.62 0.20 6.66
N ALA A 95 1.49 1.52 6.73
CA ALA A 95 2.58 2.42 6.39
C ALA A 95 3.73 2.29 7.40
N LEU A 96 3.43 2.35 8.70
CA LEU A 96 4.46 2.25 9.76
C LEU A 96 5.19 0.90 9.76
N TYR A 97 4.49 -0.20 9.45
CA TYR A 97 5.09 -1.52 9.27
C TYR A 97 6.20 -1.53 8.20
N GLN A 98 6.07 -0.73 7.16
CA GLN A 98 7.00 -0.68 6.03
C GLN A 98 8.16 0.32 6.23
N VAL A 99 8.10 1.19 7.26
CA VAL A 99 9.12 2.23 7.51
C VAL A 99 10.53 1.68 7.58
N PRO A 100 10.84 0.60 8.36
CA PRO A 100 12.22 0.11 8.48
C PRO A 100 12.80 -0.34 7.13
N ARG A 101 12.01 -1.02 6.32
CA ARG A 101 12.40 -1.47 4.98
C ARG A 101 12.70 -0.31 4.05
N VAL A 102 11.77 0.66 3.96
CA VAL A 102 11.91 1.83 3.07
C VAL A 102 13.09 2.70 3.50
N ALA A 103 13.25 2.96 4.80
CA ALA A 103 14.36 3.73 5.35
C ALA A 103 15.70 3.09 4.97
N ARG A 104 15.86 1.78 5.19
CA ARG A 104 17.05 1.02 4.85
C ARG A 104 17.34 1.04 3.36
N ALA A 105 16.34 0.78 2.53
CA ALA A 105 16.49 0.74 1.07
C ALA A 105 16.87 2.10 0.47
N ARG A 106 16.54 3.21 1.15
CA ARG A 106 16.85 4.57 0.70
C ARG A 106 18.04 5.20 1.43
N GLY A 107 18.61 4.55 2.44
CA GLY A 107 19.67 5.12 3.26
C GLY A 107 19.18 6.30 4.11
N LEU A 108 17.90 6.34 4.48
CA LEU A 108 17.28 7.39 5.31
C LEU A 108 17.14 6.91 6.76
N GLY A 109 17.04 7.86 7.69
CA GLY A 109 16.67 7.54 9.07
C GLY A 109 15.20 7.12 9.19
N GLU A 110 14.90 6.13 10.03
CA GLU A 110 13.50 5.67 10.23
C GLU A 110 12.59 6.78 10.73
N ASP A 111 13.08 7.66 11.62
CA ASP A 111 12.30 8.79 12.14
C ASP A 111 11.95 9.80 11.05
N GLN A 112 12.84 9.98 10.06
CA GLN A 112 12.58 10.83 8.91
C GLN A 112 11.45 10.24 8.06
N VAL A 113 11.52 8.93 7.76
CA VAL A 113 10.48 8.24 6.98
C VAL A 113 9.17 8.17 7.76
N ARG A 114 9.22 7.95 9.07
CA ARG A 114 8.04 7.98 9.96
C ARG A 114 7.37 9.34 9.97
N SER A 115 8.14 10.41 10.07
CA SER A 115 7.63 11.79 10.02
C SER A 115 6.92 12.07 8.70
N LEU A 116 7.47 11.55 7.58
CA LEU A 116 6.84 11.68 6.27
C LEU A 116 5.50 10.92 6.22
N VAL A 117 5.42 9.71 6.76
CA VAL A 117 4.16 8.96 6.88
C VAL A 117 3.11 9.77 7.64
N MET A 118 3.48 10.35 8.77
CA MET A 118 2.55 11.17 9.57
C MET A 118 2.10 12.42 8.83
N GLN A 119 2.98 13.08 8.07
CA GLN A 119 2.65 14.25 7.26
C GLN A 119 1.64 13.92 6.16
N PHE A 120 1.73 12.70 5.57
CA PHE A 120 0.83 12.24 4.51
C PHE A 120 -0.35 11.41 5.02
N THR A 121 -0.55 11.37 6.34
CA THR A 121 -1.72 10.73 6.95
C THR A 121 -2.94 11.64 6.82
N GLU A 122 -3.95 11.17 6.13
CA GLU A 122 -5.26 11.79 6.05
C GLU A 122 -6.10 11.33 7.25
N GLY A 123 -6.64 12.28 8.01
CA GLY A 123 -7.52 12.00 9.16
C GLY A 123 -8.91 11.52 8.73
N ARG A 124 -9.75 11.28 9.74
CA ARG A 124 -11.18 10.96 9.54
C ARG A 124 -11.91 12.11 8.85
N GLN A 125 -12.79 11.78 7.92
CA GLN A 125 -13.62 12.76 7.24
C GLN A 125 -14.60 13.39 8.24
N PHE A 126 -14.63 14.72 8.31
CA PHE A 126 -15.37 15.49 9.35
C PHE A 126 -15.00 15.11 10.79
N GLY A 127 -13.85 14.48 11.03
CA GLY A 127 -13.41 14.02 12.35
C GLY A 127 -14.10 12.73 12.85
N ILE A 128 -15.10 12.22 12.13
CA ILE A 128 -15.97 11.13 12.59
C ILE A 128 -15.96 9.93 11.63
N LEU A 129 -16.00 10.18 10.31
CA LEU A 129 -16.22 9.13 9.31
C LEU A 129 -14.90 8.54 8.79
N GLY A 130 -14.85 7.22 8.68
CA GLY A 130 -13.71 6.47 8.17
C GLY A 130 -12.58 6.32 9.21
N GLU A 131 -11.47 5.80 8.76
CA GLU A 131 -10.24 5.64 9.55
C GLU A 131 -9.09 6.46 8.94
N PRO A 132 -8.10 6.87 9.76
CA PRO A 132 -6.90 7.51 9.25
C PRO A 132 -6.20 6.61 8.22
N ARG A 133 -5.78 7.21 7.11
CA ARG A 133 -5.24 6.48 5.96
C ARG A 133 -4.11 7.25 5.29
N VAL A 134 -3.31 6.56 4.50
CA VAL A 134 -2.19 7.14 3.78
C VAL A 134 -2.32 6.81 2.29
N ASN A 135 -2.28 7.84 1.44
CA ASN A 135 -2.24 7.65 -0.01
C ASN A 135 -0.83 7.24 -0.43
N VAL A 136 -0.69 6.02 -0.95
CA VAL A 136 0.61 5.43 -1.25
C VAL A 136 1.35 6.17 -2.37
N LEU A 137 0.63 6.60 -3.42
CA LEU A 137 1.25 7.34 -4.53
C LEU A 137 1.80 8.69 -4.05
N LYS A 138 1.02 9.45 -3.29
CA LYS A 138 1.47 10.75 -2.74
C LYS A 138 2.70 10.58 -1.85
N LEU A 139 2.69 9.57 -0.98
CA LEU A 139 3.81 9.27 -0.08
C LEU A 139 5.07 8.87 -0.86
N ASN A 140 4.96 7.98 -1.84
CA ASN A 140 6.09 7.55 -2.66
C ASN A 140 6.68 8.69 -3.50
N LEU A 141 5.83 9.57 -4.05
CA LEU A 141 6.30 10.76 -4.77
C LEU A 141 7.01 11.78 -3.86
N ALA A 142 6.66 11.84 -2.57
CA ALA A 142 7.35 12.68 -1.61
C ALA A 142 8.73 12.13 -1.25
N LEU A 143 8.91 10.79 -1.25
CA LEU A 143 10.21 10.15 -1.06
C LEU A 143 11.17 10.39 -2.23
N ASP A 144 10.68 10.71 -3.42
CA ASP A 144 11.47 10.94 -4.64
C ASP A 144 11.83 12.43 -4.84
N ARG A 145 11.62 13.27 -3.83
CA ARG A 145 12.01 14.69 -3.85
C ARG A 145 13.35 14.88 -3.18
#